data_82a6a362d2a099ea1d9c98a75f5f8d0f
#
_entry.id   82a6a362d2a099ea1d9c98a75f5f8d0f
#
_cell.length_a   1.000
_cell.length_b   1.000
_cell.length_c   1.000
_cell.angle_alpha   90.00
_cell.angle_beta   90.00
_cell.angle_gamma   90.00
#
_symmetry.space_group_name_H-M   'P 1'
#
loop_
_entity.id
_entity.type
_entity.pdbx_description
1 polymer ?
#
loop_
_entity_poly.entity_id
_entity_poly.type
_entity_poly.pdbx_seq_one_letter_code
_entity_poly.pdbx_strand_id
1 'polypeptide(L)'
;MRPADSWRDYELLDATNHNRLERWGQTLLIRPDPQVIWKNDETSPLWAKADAVYYRSAKGGGQWNYHKKLPQKWQIHWDDLTLIVSPSGFKHTGVFPEQAVNWAWYQEKIRQAGRPIRVLNLFGYTGGATLACLAAGASVTHVDASKGMVAWARENAAASELADRPCRWIVDDCAKFVQREIRRGSRYDAVIMDPPSYGRGPGGEIWKLEDNVYDLITRTEQVLSDDPLFFAINSYTEGLSPAVMEYIVKTTLCPVKGGHTHCDEIGLPVSATGGVVPCGATAIWEK
;
A
#
# COMPACT_ATOMS: atom_id res chain seq x y z
N MET A 1 -14.01 -0.20 10.20
CA MET A 1 -12.92 -0.98 9.52
C MET A 1 -13.42 -1.45 8.17
N ARG A 2 -12.65 -1.27 7.11
CA ARG A 2 -12.96 -1.72 5.75
C ARG A 2 -12.17 -3.01 5.44
N PRO A 3 -12.82 -4.17 5.31
CA PRO A 3 -12.14 -5.43 4.99
C PRO A 3 -11.79 -5.51 3.49
N ALA A 4 -10.59 -6.04 3.19
CA ALA A 4 -10.16 -6.34 1.82
C ALA A 4 -10.59 -7.78 1.47
N ASP A 5 -11.86 -7.96 1.15
CA ASP A 5 -12.54 -9.25 0.94
C ASP A 5 -12.69 -9.65 -0.53
N SER A 6 -12.22 -8.81 -1.46
CA SER A 6 -12.40 -9.01 -2.91
C SER A 6 -11.32 -9.88 -3.58
N TRP A 7 -10.38 -10.42 -2.81
CA TRP A 7 -9.32 -11.27 -3.33
C TRP A 7 -9.83 -12.66 -3.74
N ARG A 8 -9.30 -13.19 -4.87
CA ARG A 8 -9.48 -14.59 -5.28
C ARG A 8 -8.21 -15.41 -5.08
N ASP A 9 -7.06 -14.83 -5.40
CA ASP A 9 -5.77 -15.50 -5.36
C ASP A 9 -4.99 -15.26 -4.05
N TYR A 10 -5.51 -14.44 -3.15
CA TYR A 10 -4.97 -14.24 -1.81
C TYR A 10 -6.03 -14.56 -0.75
N GLU A 11 -5.61 -15.13 0.36
CA GLU A 11 -6.47 -15.42 1.50
C GLU A 11 -5.65 -15.45 2.79
N LEU A 12 -6.11 -14.75 3.83
CA LEU A 12 -5.61 -14.92 5.18
C LEU A 12 -6.38 -16.08 5.82
N LEU A 13 -5.74 -17.26 5.83
CA LEU A 13 -6.35 -18.50 6.29
C LEU A 13 -6.53 -18.53 7.80
N ASP A 14 -5.50 -18.07 8.53
CA ASP A 14 -5.48 -18.06 10.00
C ASP A 14 -4.47 -17.03 10.51
N ALA A 15 -4.66 -16.53 11.74
CA ALA A 15 -3.76 -15.59 12.39
C ALA A 15 -3.72 -15.86 13.89
N THR A 16 -2.56 -16.26 14.42
CA THR A 16 -2.36 -16.58 15.82
C THR A 16 -0.88 -16.47 16.21
N ASN A 17 -0.63 -16.20 17.50
CA ASN A 17 0.70 -16.23 18.09
C ASN A 17 1.77 -15.50 17.25
N HIS A 18 1.51 -14.23 16.93
CA HIS A 18 2.38 -13.33 16.16
C HIS A 18 2.67 -13.78 14.72
N ASN A 19 1.84 -14.65 14.13
CA ASN A 19 2.00 -15.12 12.78
C ASN A 19 0.69 -15.09 12.00
N ARG A 20 0.82 -14.99 10.68
CA ARG A 20 -0.24 -15.16 9.68
C ARG A 20 0.05 -16.37 8.83
N LEU A 21 -0.94 -17.22 8.61
CA LEU A 21 -0.94 -18.25 7.60
C LEU A 21 -1.73 -17.76 6.39
N GLU A 22 -1.07 -17.63 5.27
CA GLU A 22 -1.61 -16.98 4.08
C GLU A 22 -1.49 -17.88 2.85
N ARG A 23 -2.49 -17.84 2.00
CA ARG A 23 -2.46 -18.44 0.66
C ARG A 23 -2.19 -17.36 -0.38
N TRP A 24 -1.17 -17.56 -1.20
CA TRP A 24 -0.74 -16.68 -2.29
C TRP A 24 -0.77 -17.46 -3.61
N GLY A 25 -1.91 -17.45 -4.31
CA GLY A 25 -2.19 -18.37 -5.41
C GLY A 25 -2.28 -19.81 -4.88
N GLN A 26 -1.33 -20.64 -5.29
CA GLN A 26 -1.22 -22.03 -4.84
C GLN A 26 -0.21 -22.23 -3.68
N THR A 27 0.42 -21.15 -3.20
CA THR A 27 1.52 -21.21 -2.23
C THR A 27 1.02 -20.80 -0.84
N LEU A 28 1.35 -21.61 0.17
CA LEU A 28 1.06 -21.33 1.57
C LEU A 28 2.31 -20.75 2.26
N LEU A 29 2.18 -19.54 2.80
CA LEU A 29 3.26 -18.84 3.47
C LEU A 29 2.89 -18.55 4.93
N ILE A 30 3.87 -18.71 5.84
CA ILE A 30 3.78 -18.19 7.21
C ILE A 30 4.69 -16.98 7.32
N ARG A 31 4.10 -15.86 7.77
CA ARG A 31 4.82 -14.60 7.98
C ARG A 31 4.55 -14.04 9.38
N PRO A 32 5.56 -13.46 10.05
CA PRO A 32 5.36 -12.82 11.34
C PRO A 32 4.55 -11.53 11.23
N ASP A 33 3.62 -11.39 12.15
CA ASP A 33 2.85 -10.18 12.37
C ASP A 33 2.80 -9.81 13.86
N PRO A 34 3.48 -8.73 14.26
CA PRO A 34 3.53 -8.29 15.65
C PRO A 34 2.16 -7.94 16.25
N GLN A 35 1.20 -7.51 15.41
CA GLN A 35 -0.13 -7.14 15.87
C GLN A 35 -0.99 -8.35 16.26
N VAL A 36 -0.66 -9.55 15.78
CA VAL A 36 -1.35 -10.80 16.11
C VAL A 36 -0.88 -11.31 17.48
N ILE A 37 -1.30 -10.63 18.54
CA ILE A 37 -0.89 -10.93 19.95
C ILE A 37 -1.74 -12.00 20.62
N TRP A 38 -2.84 -12.38 20.01
CA TRP A 38 -3.74 -13.43 20.53
C TRP A 38 -3.24 -14.83 20.15
N LYS A 39 -3.78 -15.81 20.86
CA LYS A 39 -3.57 -17.23 20.60
C LYS A 39 -4.92 -17.90 20.42
N ASN A 40 -5.07 -18.65 19.36
CA ASN A 40 -6.24 -19.49 19.13
C ASN A 40 -5.99 -20.88 19.73
N ASP A 41 -6.97 -21.45 20.42
CA ASP A 41 -6.89 -22.82 20.97
C ASP A 41 -6.94 -23.85 19.85
N GLU A 42 -7.75 -23.59 18.82
CA GLU A 42 -7.82 -24.41 17.61
C GLU A 42 -7.20 -23.63 16.44
N THR A 43 -6.22 -24.24 15.81
CA THR A 43 -5.54 -23.69 14.64
C THR A 43 -5.84 -24.50 13.39
N SER A 44 -5.79 -23.87 12.23
CA SER A 44 -5.96 -24.54 10.96
C SER A 44 -4.91 -25.65 10.77
N PRO A 45 -5.29 -26.88 10.34
CA PRO A 45 -4.32 -27.94 10.02
C PRO A 45 -3.38 -27.57 8.86
N LEU A 46 -3.66 -26.48 8.16
CA LEU A 46 -2.83 -25.98 7.07
C LEU A 46 -1.52 -25.35 7.56
N TRP A 47 -1.40 -25.00 8.85
CA TRP A 47 -0.11 -24.53 9.40
C TRP A 47 1.03 -25.53 9.16
N ALA A 48 0.76 -26.81 9.34
CA ALA A 48 1.74 -27.88 9.10
C ALA A 48 2.04 -28.13 7.60
N LYS A 49 1.26 -27.52 6.70
CA LYS A 49 1.39 -27.68 5.23
C LYS A 49 2.02 -26.45 4.56
N ALA A 50 2.47 -25.47 5.34
CA ALA A 50 3.09 -24.28 4.80
C ALA A 50 4.29 -24.60 3.90
N ASP A 51 4.38 -23.97 2.75
CA ASP A 51 5.45 -24.17 1.77
C ASP A 51 6.73 -23.42 2.14
N ALA A 52 6.58 -22.28 2.82
CA ALA A 52 7.70 -21.54 3.39
C ALA A 52 7.28 -20.72 4.62
N VAL A 53 8.25 -20.50 5.53
CA VAL A 53 8.10 -19.73 6.76
C VAL A 53 9.17 -18.67 6.82
N TYR A 54 8.79 -17.41 7.11
CA TYR A 54 9.75 -16.34 7.35
C TYR A 54 10.05 -16.22 8.85
N TYR A 55 11.31 -16.29 9.21
CA TYR A 55 11.79 -16.10 10.58
C TYR A 55 12.48 -14.76 10.73
N ARG A 56 12.05 -13.94 11.69
CA ARG A 56 12.75 -12.71 12.07
C ARG A 56 14.07 -12.99 12.76
N SER A 57 15.10 -12.24 12.41
CA SER A 57 16.36 -12.23 13.17
C SER A 57 16.26 -11.24 14.34
N ALA A 58 16.87 -11.56 15.47
CA ALA A 58 16.99 -10.65 16.61
C ALA A 58 17.78 -9.36 16.30
N LYS A 59 18.61 -9.37 15.25
CA LYS A 59 19.44 -8.24 14.80
C LYS A 59 18.77 -7.38 13.70
N GLY A 60 17.48 -7.62 13.41
CA GLY A 60 16.76 -7.03 12.28
C GLY A 60 16.86 -7.88 11.01
N GLY A 61 15.89 -7.70 10.09
CA GLY A 61 15.75 -8.56 8.91
C GLY A 61 15.25 -9.96 9.25
N GLY A 62 15.64 -10.96 8.48
CA GLY A 62 15.26 -12.35 8.67
C GLY A 62 15.52 -13.18 7.41
N GLN A 63 15.00 -14.40 7.41
CA GLN A 63 15.18 -15.33 6.29
C GLN A 63 13.95 -16.21 6.10
N TRP A 64 13.76 -16.65 4.86
CA TRP A 64 12.78 -17.66 4.51
C TRP A 64 13.37 -19.06 4.71
N ASN A 65 12.62 -19.92 5.36
CA ASN A 65 12.85 -21.36 5.38
C ASN A 65 11.84 -22.02 4.44
N TYR A 66 12.33 -22.67 3.41
CA TYR A 66 11.52 -23.29 2.37
C TYR A 66 11.37 -24.78 2.67
N HIS A 67 10.11 -25.23 2.83
CA HIS A 67 9.78 -26.65 2.98
C HIS A 67 9.61 -27.34 1.64
N LYS A 68 9.34 -26.53 0.58
CA LYS A 68 9.26 -26.97 -0.82
C LYS A 68 10.04 -26.02 -1.71
N LYS A 69 10.45 -26.51 -2.87
CA LYS A 69 11.02 -25.64 -3.92
C LYS A 69 9.92 -24.74 -4.50
N LEU A 70 10.03 -23.44 -4.26
CA LEU A 70 9.12 -22.45 -4.82
C LEU A 70 9.75 -21.76 -6.04
N PRO A 71 8.94 -21.26 -6.99
CA PRO A 71 9.43 -20.34 -8.00
C PRO A 71 9.92 -19.05 -7.34
N GLN A 72 10.91 -18.40 -7.94
CA GLN A 72 11.40 -17.12 -7.42
C GLN A 72 10.34 -16.02 -7.49
N LYS A 73 9.48 -16.07 -8.50
CA LYS A 73 8.36 -15.15 -8.72
C LYS A 73 7.17 -15.96 -9.24
N TRP A 74 5.96 -15.57 -8.83
CA TRP A 74 4.71 -16.06 -9.42
C TRP A 74 3.69 -14.94 -9.46
N GLN A 75 2.59 -15.15 -10.16
CA GLN A 75 1.53 -14.17 -10.35
C GLN A 75 0.33 -14.50 -9.46
N ILE A 76 -0.31 -13.46 -8.94
CA ILE A 76 -1.64 -13.48 -8.34
C ILE A 76 -2.50 -12.41 -8.99
N HIS A 77 -3.80 -12.57 -8.93
CA HIS A 77 -4.75 -11.67 -9.59
C HIS A 77 -5.67 -11.01 -8.56
N TRP A 78 -5.92 -9.75 -8.79
CA TRP A 78 -6.94 -8.98 -8.11
C TRP A 78 -7.68 -8.13 -9.12
N ASP A 79 -9.01 -8.33 -9.25
CA ASP A 79 -9.80 -7.75 -10.34
C ASP A 79 -9.10 -8.00 -11.69
N ASP A 80 -8.92 -7.01 -12.52
CA ASP A 80 -8.20 -7.08 -13.80
C ASP A 80 -6.69 -6.90 -13.67
N LEU A 81 -6.14 -6.87 -12.45
CA LEU A 81 -4.72 -6.67 -12.21
C LEU A 81 -3.98 -7.99 -11.98
N THR A 82 -2.82 -8.10 -12.59
CA THR A 82 -1.85 -9.18 -12.37
C THR A 82 -0.65 -8.65 -11.59
N LEU A 83 -0.43 -9.20 -10.40
CA LEU A 83 0.63 -8.77 -9.50
C LEU A 83 1.66 -9.90 -9.32
N ILE A 84 2.92 -9.56 -9.46
CA ILE A 84 4.03 -10.48 -9.27
C ILE A 84 4.37 -10.56 -7.78
N VAL A 85 4.39 -11.75 -7.24
CA VAL A 85 4.77 -12.06 -5.86
C VAL A 85 6.13 -12.72 -5.83
N SER A 86 6.97 -12.32 -4.89
CA SER A 86 8.31 -12.89 -4.67
C SER A 86 8.65 -12.85 -3.19
N PRO A 87 8.90 -13.98 -2.53
CA PRO A 87 9.53 -14.00 -1.21
C PRO A 87 10.93 -13.39 -1.32
N SER A 88 11.06 -12.13 -0.92
CA SER A 88 12.32 -11.40 -0.96
C SER A 88 13.13 -11.61 0.34
N GLY A 89 14.30 -11.00 0.45
CA GLY A 89 15.10 -11.00 1.70
C GLY A 89 14.40 -10.38 2.91
N PHE A 90 13.20 -9.86 2.74
CA PHE A 90 12.33 -9.33 3.80
C PHE A 90 11.07 -10.18 3.91
N LYS A 91 10.27 -9.96 4.97
CA LYS A 91 8.98 -10.64 5.17
C LYS A 91 7.94 -10.29 4.09
N HIS A 92 8.15 -9.20 3.35
CA HIS A 92 7.21 -8.71 2.34
C HIS A 92 7.36 -9.48 1.02
N THR A 93 6.24 -9.73 0.38
CA THR A 93 6.14 -10.55 -0.84
C THR A 93 5.94 -9.72 -2.10
N GLY A 94 5.94 -8.39 -1.98
CA GLY A 94 5.71 -7.46 -3.08
C GLY A 94 4.29 -6.89 -3.14
N VAL A 95 3.36 -7.42 -2.34
CA VAL A 95 1.97 -6.95 -2.30
C VAL A 95 1.52 -6.78 -0.85
N PHE A 96 0.75 -5.74 -0.59
CA PHE A 96 0.01 -5.51 0.64
C PHE A 96 -1.48 -5.75 0.35
N PRO A 97 -2.01 -6.97 0.62
CA PRO A 97 -3.36 -7.35 0.19
C PRO A 97 -4.46 -6.49 0.80
N GLU A 98 -4.26 -5.98 2.00
CA GLU A 98 -5.19 -5.07 2.68
C GLU A 98 -5.46 -3.79 1.90
N GLN A 99 -4.53 -3.38 1.04
CA GLN A 99 -4.68 -2.19 0.19
C GLN A 99 -5.72 -2.36 -0.93
N ALA A 100 -6.15 -3.57 -1.21
CA ALA A 100 -7.15 -3.83 -2.26
C ALA A 100 -8.46 -3.04 -2.05
N VAL A 101 -8.87 -2.81 -0.79
CA VAL A 101 -10.04 -2.00 -0.48
C VAL A 101 -9.87 -0.53 -0.89
N ASN A 102 -8.64 -0.01 -0.79
CA ASN A 102 -8.31 1.32 -1.25
C ASN A 102 -8.22 1.37 -2.79
N TRP A 103 -7.65 0.34 -3.42
CA TRP A 103 -7.56 0.27 -4.87
C TRP A 103 -8.95 0.27 -5.53
N ALA A 104 -9.89 -0.51 -4.99
CA ALA A 104 -11.28 -0.51 -5.45
C ALA A 104 -11.92 0.88 -5.34
N TRP A 105 -11.69 1.57 -4.20
CA TRP A 105 -12.22 2.91 -3.98
C TRP A 105 -11.59 3.94 -4.93
N TYR A 106 -10.26 3.87 -5.18
CA TYR A 106 -9.61 4.78 -6.14
C TYR A 106 -10.17 4.58 -7.56
N GLN A 107 -10.35 3.33 -7.99
CA GLN A 107 -10.94 3.00 -9.29
C GLN A 107 -12.34 3.58 -9.42
N GLU A 108 -13.17 3.39 -8.41
CA GLU A 108 -14.55 3.89 -8.41
C GLU A 108 -14.58 5.42 -8.55
N LYS A 109 -13.82 6.15 -7.70
CA LYS A 109 -13.77 7.62 -7.74
C LYS A 109 -13.26 8.14 -9.08
N ILE A 110 -12.23 7.53 -9.66
CA ILE A 110 -11.68 7.93 -10.95
C ILE A 110 -12.71 7.72 -12.07
N ARG A 111 -13.39 6.56 -12.10
CA ARG A 111 -14.41 6.26 -13.12
C ARG A 111 -15.61 7.21 -13.00
N GLN A 112 -16.04 7.54 -11.79
CA GLN A 112 -17.17 8.44 -11.52
C GLN A 112 -16.87 9.91 -11.84
N ALA A 113 -15.61 10.31 -11.87
CA ALA A 113 -15.22 11.71 -12.10
C ALA A 113 -15.65 12.27 -13.47
N GLY A 114 -15.85 11.40 -14.48
CA GLY A 114 -16.33 11.79 -15.82
C GLY A 114 -15.38 12.72 -16.60
N ARG A 115 -14.14 12.87 -16.13
CA ARG A 115 -13.09 13.71 -16.73
C ARG A 115 -11.71 13.04 -16.62
N PRO A 116 -10.72 13.44 -17.40
CA PRO A 116 -9.35 12.97 -17.23
C PRO A 116 -8.82 13.29 -15.83
N ILE A 117 -8.25 12.28 -15.15
CA ILE A 117 -7.69 12.39 -13.80
C ILE A 117 -6.18 12.19 -13.83
N ARG A 118 -5.45 13.10 -13.19
CA ARG A 118 -4.01 13.02 -12.97
C ARG A 118 -3.73 12.65 -11.52
N VAL A 119 -3.13 11.49 -11.28
CA VAL A 119 -2.82 10.96 -9.96
C VAL A 119 -1.33 11.08 -9.66
N LEU A 120 -0.99 11.59 -8.48
CA LEU A 120 0.35 11.50 -7.90
C LEU A 120 0.36 10.38 -6.85
N ASN A 121 1.12 9.33 -7.09
CA ASN A 121 1.32 8.24 -6.13
C ASN A 121 2.73 8.29 -5.56
N LEU A 122 2.84 8.68 -4.30
CA LEU A 122 4.09 8.79 -3.53
C LEU A 122 4.30 7.54 -2.68
N PHE A 123 5.56 7.08 -2.57
CA PHE A 123 5.92 5.80 -1.95
C PHE A 123 5.21 4.64 -2.66
N GLY A 124 5.24 4.68 -4.00
CA GLY A 124 4.38 3.84 -4.83
C GLY A 124 4.72 2.35 -4.80
N TYR A 125 5.85 1.96 -4.16
CA TYR A 125 6.28 0.58 -3.96
C TYR A 125 6.25 -0.23 -5.26
N THR A 126 5.65 -1.41 -5.26
CA THR A 126 5.50 -2.29 -6.44
C THR A 126 4.31 -1.94 -7.33
N GLY A 127 3.62 -0.82 -7.05
CA GLY A 127 2.67 -0.19 -7.95
C GLY A 127 1.22 -0.61 -7.83
N GLY A 128 0.77 -1.34 -6.81
CA GLY A 128 -0.63 -1.77 -6.70
C GLY A 128 -1.63 -0.62 -6.88
N ALA A 129 -1.51 0.47 -6.12
CA ALA A 129 -2.35 1.65 -6.27
C ALA A 129 -2.19 2.35 -7.64
N THR A 130 -0.97 2.38 -8.18
CA THR A 130 -0.70 2.92 -9.52
C THR A 130 -1.45 2.15 -10.60
N LEU A 131 -1.38 0.81 -10.56
CA LEU A 131 -2.06 -0.04 -11.53
C LEU A 131 -3.58 0.10 -11.43
N ALA A 132 -4.12 0.16 -10.23
CA ALA A 132 -5.55 0.39 -10.01
C ALA A 132 -6.02 1.70 -10.66
N CYS A 133 -5.26 2.78 -10.46
CA CYS A 133 -5.56 4.08 -11.08
C CYS A 133 -5.43 4.05 -12.62
N LEU A 134 -4.40 3.38 -13.16
CA LEU A 134 -4.22 3.21 -14.60
C LEU A 134 -5.34 2.41 -15.24
N ALA A 135 -5.78 1.32 -14.61
CA ALA A 135 -6.91 0.50 -15.05
C ALA A 135 -8.23 1.27 -15.05
N ALA A 136 -8.37 2.24 -14.12
CA ALA A 136 -9.52 3.15 -14.10
C ALA A 136 -9.45 4.29 -15.13
N GLY A 137 -8.37 4.41 -15.92
CA GLY A 137 -8.19 5.39 -16.97
C GLY A 137 -7.47 6.68 -16.58
N ALA A 138 -6.91 6.75 -15.37
CA ALA A 138 -6.10 7.89 -14.95
C ALA A 138 -4.71 7.91 -15.62
N SER A 139 -4.11 9.09 -15.69
CA SER A 139 -2.66 9.23 -15.86
C SER A 139 -1.97 9.31 -14.50
N VAL A 140 -0.88 8.56 -14.31
CA VAL A 140 -0.24 8.43 -12.99
C VAL A 140 1.21 8.90 -13.02
N THR A 141 1.62 9.63 -11.99
CA THR A 141 3.02 9.83 -11.66
C THR A 141 3.35 8.97 -10.45
N HIS A 142 4.06 7.87 -10.68
CA HIS A 142 4.52 6.92 -9.66
C HIS A 142 5.90 7.33 -9.18
N VAL A 143 6.06 7.56 -7.88
CA VAL A 143 7.32 7.97 -7.26
C VAL A 143 7.68 7.02 -6.14
N ASP A 144 8.87 6.45 -6.20
CA ASP A 144 9.47 5.66 -5.12
C ASP A 144 10.99 5.86 -5.11
N ALA A 145 11.60 5.87 -3.93
CA ALA A 145 13.04 6.04 -3.79
C ALA A 145 13.85 4.81 -4.22
N SER A 146 13.23 3.64 -4.24
CA SER A 146 13.87 2.37 -4.59
C SER A 146 13.77 2.08 -6.09
N LYS A 147 14.91 2.10 -6.78
CA LYS A 147 14.98 1.71 -8.19
C LYS A 147 14.41 0.28 -8.43
N GLY A 148 14.66 -0.64 -7.49
CA GLY A 148 14.16 -2.02 -7.58
C GLY A 148 12.62 -2.08 -7.49
N MET A 149 12.01 -1.27 -6.62
CA MET A 149 10.55 -1.22 -6.49
C MET A 149 9.89 -0.59 -7.71
N VAL A 150 10.45 0.50 -8.25
CA VAL A 150 9.96 1.10 -9.50
C VAL A 150 10.09 0.13 -10.69
N ALA A 151 11.18 -0.64 -10.76
CA ALA A 151 11.33 -1.67 -11.79
C ALA A 151 10.26 -2.77 -11.63
N TRP A 152 10.01 -3.22 -10.41
CA TRP A 152 8.97 -4.22 -10.13
C TRP A 152 7.56 -3.68 -10.44
N ALA A 153 7.29 -2.42 -10.14
CA ALA A 153 6.03 -1.77 -10.50
C ALA A 153 5.80 -1.77 -12.03
N ARG A 154 6.86 -1.55 -12.81
CA ARG A 154 6.80 -1.66 -14.28
C ARG A 154 6.58 -3.10 -14.75
N GLU A 155 7.20 -4.09 -14.10
CA GLU A 155 6.93 -5.51 -14.37
C GLU A 155 5.45 -5.84 -14.10
N ASN A 156 4.88 -5.35 -13.00
CA ASN A 156 3.46 -5.50 -12.67
C ASN A 156 2.55 -4.80 -13.70
N ALA A 157 2.93 -3.61 -14.18
CA ALA A 157 2.19 -2.92 -15.23
C ALA A 157 2.18 -3.72 -16.53
N ALA A 158 3.32 -4.31 -16.91
CA ALA A 158 3.41 -5.17 -18.09
C ALA A 158 2.58 -6.46 -17.92
N ALA A 159 2.65 -7.10 -16.75
CA ALA A 159 1.86 -8.29 -16.45
C ALA A 159 0.34 -8.04 -16.45
N SER A 160 -0.08 -6.80 -16.10
CA SER A 160 -1.48 -6.34 -16.10
C SER A 160 -1.93 -5.75 -17.45
N GLU A 161 -1.13 -5.83 -18.51
CA GLU A 161 -1.42 -5.22 -19.83
C GLU A 161 -1.61 -3.69 -19.80
N LEU A 162 -0.96 -3.04 -18.81
CA LEU A 162 -1.02 -1.59 -18.59
C LEU A 162 0.27 -0.83 -18.94
N ALA A 163 1.23 -1.51 -19.60
CA ALA A 163 2.56 -0.93 -19.90
C ALA A 163 2.48 0.34 -20.77
N ASP A 164 1.49 0.41 -21.67
CA ASP A 164 1.30 1.53 -22.59
C ASP A 164 0.38 2.64 -22.02
N ARG A 165 -0.12 2.46 -20.80
CA ARG A 165 -0.93 3.49 -20.13
C ARG A 165 -0.06 4.66 -19.67
N PRO A 166 -0.62 5.88 -19.62
CA PRO A 166 0.15 7.08 -19.31
C PRO A 166 0.65 7.09 -17.87
N CYS A 167 1.87 6.57 -17.65
CA CYS A 167 2.54 6.54 -16.36
C CYS A 167 3.94 7.13 -16.43
N ARG A 168 4.24 8.06 -15.52
CA ARG A 168 5.60 8.56 -15.28
C ARG A 168 6.20 7.78 -14.13
N TRP A 169 7.18 6.94 -14.43
CA TRP A 169 7.91 6.13 -13.44
C TRP A 169 9.14 6.88 -12.94
N ILE A 170 9.14 7.29 -11.68
CA ILE A 170 10.15 8.18 -11.09
C ILE A 170 10.85 7.46 -9.93
N VAL A 171 12.18 7.38 -10.01
CA VAL A 171 13.04 6.94 -8.89
C VAL A 171 13.56 8.20 -8.20
N ASP A 172 13.00 8.53 -7.03
CA ASP A 172 13.33 9.76 -6.33
C ASP A 172 12.82 9.77 -4.88
N ASP A 173 13.40 10.63 -4.05
CA ASP A 173 12.86 10.99 -2.75
C ASP A 173 11.53 11.73 -2.93
N CYS A 174 10.47 11.26 -2.26
CA CYS A 174 9.12 11.80 -2.43
C CYS A 174 9.00 13.27 -2.02
N ALA A 175 9.62 13.69 -0.93
CA ALA A 175 9.57 15.07 -0.46
C ALA A 175 10.32 16.01 -1.42
N LYS A 176 11.49 15.60 -1.89
CA LYS A 176 12.26 16.34 -2.91
C LYS A 176 11.51 16.41 -4.24
N PHE A 177 10.83 15.33 -4.63
CA PHE A 177 10.01 15.31 -5.84
C PHE A 177 8.86 16.32 -5.74
N VAL A 178 8.09 16.31 -4.64
CA VAL A 178 6.99 17.27 -4.42
C VAL A 178 7.50 18.71 -4.49
N GLN A 179 8.63 19.04 -3.86
CA GLN A 179 9.22 20.37 -3.93
C GLN A 179 9.53 20.81 -5.38
N ARG A 180 10.00 19.88 -6.22
CA ARG A 180 10.22 20.18 -7.65
C ARG A 180 8.94 20.37 -8.42
N GLU A 181 7.91 19.58 -8.14
CA GLU A 181 6.61 19.73 -8.79
C GLU A 181 5.91 21.05 -8.40
N ILE A 182 6.04 21.50 -7.15
CA ILE A 182 5.60 22.85 -6.72
C ILE A 182 6.27 23.94 -7.56
N ARG A 183 7.62 23.90 -7.68
CA ARG A 183 8.37 24.90 -8.48
C ARG A 183 8.04 24.89 -9.95
N ARG A 184 7.63 23.72 -10.49
CA ARG A 184 7.19 23.56 -11.89
C ARG A 184 5.76 24.00 -12.13
N GLY A 185 5.01 24.28 -11.07
CA GLY A 185 3.58 24.55 -11.17
C GLY A 185 2.75 23.33 -11.59
N SER A 186 3.27 22.11 -11.39
CA SER A 186 2.53 20.87 -11.70
C SER A 186 1.29 20.76 -10.82
N ARG A 187 0.20 20.19 -11.39
CA ARG A 187 -1.06 19.98 -10.67
C ARG A 187 -1.55 18.56 -10.86
N TYR A 188 -2.14 18.02 -9.82
CA TYR A 188 -2.71 16.66 -9.76
C TYR A 188 -4.12 16.72 -9.21
N ASP A 189 -4.99 15.89 -9.76
CA ASP A 189 -6.40 15.81 -9.32
C ASP A 189 -6.56 14.88 -8.11
N ALA A 190 -5.64 13.94 -7.96
CA ALA A 190 -5.63 13.06 -6.80
C ALA A 190 -4.19 12.80 -6.33
N VAL A 191 -4.06 12.60 -5.01
CA VAL A 191 -2.80 12.21 -4.37
C VAL A 191 -3.03 10.94 -3.54
N ILE A 192 -2.10 10.00 -3.68
CA ILE A 192 -2.03 8.79 -2.86
C ILE A 192 -0.66 8.76 -2.20
N MET A 193 -0.61 8.46 -0.91
CA MET A 193 0.63 8.28 -0.14
C MET A 193 0.58 7.02 0.70
N ASP A 194 1.67 6.28 0.69
CA ASP A 194 1.87 5.12 1.59
C ASP A 194 3.26 5.19 2.25
N PRO A 195 3.51 6.24 3.07
CA PRO A 195 4.83 6.49 3.63
C PRO A 195 5.20 5.40 4.64
N PRO A 196 6.48 4.95 4.66
CA PRO A 196 6.94 4.01 5.66
C PRO A 196 6.94 4.65 7.06
N SER A 197 6.70 3.85 8.11
CA SER A 197 6.81 4.32 9.50
C SER A 197 8.23 4.79 9.82
N TYR A 198 9.24 4.12 9.26
CA TYR A 198 10.65 4.45 9.41
C TYR A 198 11.42 4.17 8.11
N GLY A 199 12.37 5.04 7.77
CA GLY A 199 13.25 4.86 6.62
C GLY A 199 14.58 5.59 6.77
N ARG A 200 15.53 5.27 5.89
CA ARG A 200 16.78 6.01 5.74
C ARG A 200 16.95 6.45 4.30
N GLY A 201 17.16 7.73 4.10
CA GLY A 201 17.49 8.30 2.80
C GLY A 201 18.91 7.93 2.34
N PRO A 202 19.23 8.12 1.06
CA PRO A 202 20.56 7.84 0.49
C PRO A 202 21.69 8.62 1.14
N GLY A 203 21.41 9.79 1.71
CA GLY A 203 22.36 10.65 2.44
C GLY A 203 22.44 10.34 3.94
N GLY A 204 21.74 9.30 4.43
CA GLY A 204 21.69 8.93 5.85
C GLY A 204 20.61 9.67 6.63
N GLU A 205 19.78 10.49 5.98
CA GLU A 205 18.65 11.18 6.61
C GLU A 205 17.68 10.16 7.20
N ILE A 206 17.22 10.43 8.41
CA ILE A 206 16.24 9.57 9.08
C ILE A 206 14.84 10.09 8.76
N TRP A 207 14.02 9.22 8.20
CA TRP A 207 12.58 9.41 8.06
C TRP A 207 11.88 8.72 9.23
N LYS A 208 11.02 9.43 9.93
CA LYS A 208 10.01 8.90 10.83
C LYS A 208 8.69 9.55 10.47
N LEU A 209 7.64 8.74 10.38
CA LEU A 209 6.33 9.23 9.93
C LEU A 209 5.82 10.35 10.84
N GLU A 210 5.88 10.15 12.15
CA GLU A 210 5.37 11.07 13.16
C GLU A 210 6.05 12.45 13.10
N ASP A 211 7.33 12.47 12.74
CA ASP A 211 8.14 13.70 12.68
C ASP A 211 7.93 14.46 11.35
N ASN A 212 7.51 13.77 10.27
CA ASN A 212 7.58 14.31 8.92
C ASN A 212 6.23 14.37 8.16
N VAL A 213 5.21 13.65 8.63
CA VAL A 213 3.94 13.50 7.89
C VAL A 213 3.20 14.82 7.71
N TYR A 214 3.17 15.65 8.76
CA TYR A 214 2.50 16.96 8.70
C TYR A 214 3.09 17.85 7.61
N ASP A 215 4.41 17.99 7.59
CA ASP A 215 5.13 18.79 6.59
C ASP A 215 4.96 18.22 5.19
N LEU A 216 4.96 16.90 5.03
CA LEU A 216 4.76 16.25 3.74
C LEU A 216 3.36 16.52 3.20
N ILE A 217 2.32 16.37 4.01
CA ILE A 217 0.92 16.65 3.62
C ILE A 217 0.78 18.12 3.24
N THR A 218 1.27 19.04 4.07
CA THR A 218 1.19 20.50 3.85
C THR A 218 1.86 20.93 2.54
N ARG A 219 3.00 20.32 2.20
CA ARG A 219 3.68 20.59 0.92
C ARG A 219 2.93 19.98 -0.25
N THR A 220 2.41 18.78 -0.08
CA THR A 220 1.74 18.05 -1.17
C THR A 220 0.38 18.64 -1.50
N GLU A 221 -0.30 19.30 -0.54
CA GLU A 221 -1.50 20.07 -0.80
C GLU A 221 -1.28 21.09 -1.94
N GLN A 222 -0.11 21.72 -2.01
CA GLN A 222 0.20 22.75 -3.01
C GLN A 222 0.28 22.24 -4.45
N VAL A 223 0.38 20.95 -4.67
CA VAL A 223 0.33 20.35 -6.02
C VAL A 223 -1.05 19.80 -6.39
N LEU A 224 -2.06 19.92 -5.52
CA LEU A 224 -3.43 19.63 -5.89
C LEU A 224 -3.95 20.67 -6.89
N SER A 225 -4.74 20.21 -7.85
CA SER A 225 -5.43 21.06 -8.84
C SER A 225 -6.46 21.98 -8.17
N ASP A 226 -7.06 22.88 -8.94
CA ASP A 226 -8.12 23.75 -8.43
C ASP A 226 -9.43 22.97 -8.19
N ASP A 227 -9.62 21.86 -8.91
CA ASP A 227 -10.74 20.94 -8.74
C ASP A 227 -10.23 19.50 -8.46
N PRO A 228 -9.65 19.26 -7.25
CA PRO A 228 -9.10 17.98 -6.90
C PRO A 228 -10.20 16.98 -6.55
N LEU A 229 -9.93 15.69 -6.82
CA LEU A 229 -10.88 14.61 -6.59
C LEU A 229 -10.75 14.02 -5.19
N PHE A 230 -9.52 13.64 -4.80
CA PHE A 230 -9.24 13.11 -3.46
C PHE A 230 -7.76 13.22 -3.08
N PHE A 231 -7.53 13.07 -1.78
CA PHE A 231 -6.21 12.87 -1.18
C PHE A 231 -6.32 11.70 -0.19
N ALA A 232 -5.46 10.71 -0.33
CA ALA A 232 -5.45 9.53 0.53
C ALA A 232 -4.04 9.27 1.09
N ILE A 233 -3.96 9.00 2.39
CA ILE A 233 -2.71 8.63 3.05
C ILE A 233 -2.90 7.43 3.95
N ASN A 234 -2.02 6.44 3.82
CA ASN A 234 -2.00 5.24 4.65
C ASN A 234 -1.02 5.39 5.81
N SER A 235 -1.32 4.73 6.92
CA SER A 235 -0.41 4.58 8.06
C SER A 235 -0.48 3.18 8.63
N TYR A 236 0.69 2.61 8.87
CA TYR A 236 0.90 1.34 9.58
C TYR A 236 1.62 1.55 10.90
N THR A 237 1.69 2.80 11.37
CA THR A 237 2.44 3.19 12.56
C THR A 237 1.58 3.06 13.80
N GLU A 238 2.01 2.24 14.77
CA GLU A 238 1.29 2.00 16.03
C GLU A 238 1.12 3.26 16.88
N GLY A 239 2.07 4.21 16.80
CA GLY A 239 2.03 5.48 17.55
C GLY A 239 1.12 6.56 16.95
N LEU A 240 0.54 6.34 15.77
CA LEU A 240 -0.27 7.34 15.05
C LEU A 240 -1.69 6.82 14.85
N SER A 241 -2.61 7.27 15.72
CA SER A 241 -4.00 6.81 15.63
C SER A 241 -4.68 7.31 14.35
N PRO A 242 -5.69 6.57 13.83
CA PRO A 242 -6.50 7.01 12.69
C PRO A 242 -7.08 8.41 12.86
N ALA A 243 -7.57 8.75 14.07
CA ALA A 243 -8.13 10.06 14.36
C ALA A 243 -7.11 11.20 14.27
N VAL A 244 -5.83 10.94 14.63
CA VAL A 244 -4.75 11.93 14.47
C VAL A 244 -4.44 12.14 12.99
N MET A 245 -4.39 11.06 12.19
CA MET A 245 -4.19 11.18 10.74
C MET A 245 -5.31 11.97 10.07
N GLU A 246 -6.57 11.67 10.41
CA GLU A 246 -7.72 12.42 9.91
C GLU A 246 -7.64 13.90 10.30
N TYR A 247 -7.29 14.18 11.55
CA TYR A 247 -7.17 15.57 12.04
C TYR A 247 -6.10 16.35 11.24
N ILE A 248 -4.94 15.74 10.96
CA ILE A 248 -3.88 16.36 10.15
C ILE A 248 -4.39 16.65 8.73
N VAL A 249 -4.98 15.66 8.07
CA VAL A 249 -5.53 15.81 6.72
C VAL A 249 -6.62 16.89 6.68
N LYS A 250 -7.54 16.87 7.65
CA LYS A 250 -8.61 17.85 7.77
C LYS A 250 -8.10 19.27 7.94
N THR A 251 -7.19 19.48 8.89
CA THR A 251 -6.69 20.82 9.21
C THR A 251 -5.77 21.39 8.12
N THR A 252 -5.20 20.54 7.29
CA THR A 252 -4.34 20.96 6.18
C THR A 252 -5.14 21.23 4.90
N LEU A 253 -6.06 20.34 4.53
CA LEU A 253 -6.73 20.37 3.22
C LEU A 253 -8.06 21.13 3.24
N CYS A 254 -8.93 20.91 4.24
CA CYS A 254 -10.27 21.53 4.24
C CYS A 254 -10.25 23.06 4.26
N PRO A 255 -9.35 23.77 4.97
CA PRO A 255 -9.31 25.22 4.93
C PRO A 255 -8.99 25.81 3.55
N VAL A 256 -8.24 25.06 2.72
CA VAL A 256 -7.76 25.52 1.42
C VAL A 256 -8.64 25.02 0.28
N LYS A 257 -9.07 23.77 0.34
CA LYS A 257 -9.79 23.08 -0.74
C LYS A 257 -11.28 22.86 -0.46
N GLY A 258 -11.76 23.12 0.78
CA GLY A 258 -13.08 22.69 1.20
C GLY A 258 -13.14 21.18 1.37
N GLY A 259 -14.30 20.57 1.11
CA GLY A 259 -14.48 19.13 1.17
C GLY A 259 -14.57 18.57 2.60
N HIS A 260 -14.45 17.27 2.73
CA HIS A 260 -14.58 16.57 4.00
C HIS A 260 -13.55 15.44 4.13
N THR A 261 -13.37 14.96 5.36
CA THR A 261 -12.40 13.91 5.67
C THR A 261 -13.07 12.75 6.40
N HIS A 262 -12.51 11.58 6.22
CA HIS A 262 -12.78 10.41 7.05
C HIS A 262 -11.52 9.56 7.17
N CYS A 263 -11.44 8.75 8.21
CA CYS A 263 -10.37 7.79 8.39
C CYS A 263 -10.93 6.46 8.86
N ASP A 264 -10.58 5.39 8.15
CA ASP A 264 -10.95 4.04 8.50
C ASP A 264 -9.73 3.14 8.63
N GLU A 265 -9.80 2.20 9.58
CA GLU A 265 -8.90 1.06 9.57
C GLU A 265 -9.20 0.15 8.38
N ILE A 266 -8.16 -0.43 7.82
CA ILE A 266 -8.23 -1.45 6.78
C ILE A 266 -7.75 -2.79 7.35
N GLY A 267 -8.31 -3.88 6.88
CA GLY A 267 -7.97 -5.20 7.44
C GLY A 267 -8.18 -6.35 6.49
N LEU A 268 -7.75 -7.52 6.92
CA LEU A 268 -7.84 -8.76 6.18
C LEU A 268 -8.80 -9.73 6.87
N PRO A 269 -9.84 -10.21 6.17
CA PRO A 269 -10.70 -11.27 6.68
C PRO A 269 -9.91 -12.54 6.97
N VAL A 270 -10.19 -13.20 8.09
CA VAL A 270 -9.56 -14.46 8.51
C VAL A 270 -10.54 -15.61 8.30
N SER A 271 -10.21 -16.52 7.41
CA SER A 271 -11.12 -17.64 7.05
C SER A 271 -11.41 -18.57 8.22
N ALA A 272 -10.41 -18.84 9.07
CA ALA A 272 -10.57 -19.75 10.21
C ALA A 272 -11.52 -19.22 11.29
N THR A 273 -11.60 -17.91 11.49
CA THR A 273 -12.35 -17.31 12.60
C THR A 273 -13.56 -16.48 12.16
N GLY A 274 -13.62 -16.09 10.89
CA GLY A 274 -14.59 -15.11 10.38
C GLY A 274 -14.37 -13.68 10.88
N GLY A 275 -13.30 -13.43 11.64
CA GLY A 275 -12.90 -12.11 12.08
C GLY A 275 -12.12 -11.34 11.02
N VAL A 276 -11.65 -10.14 11.38
CA VAL A 276 -10.80 -9.30 10.51
C VAL A 276 -9.56 -8.90 11.30
N VAL A 277 -8.39 -9.17 10.76
CA VAL A 277 -7.11 -8.67 11.32
C VAL A 277 -6.94 -7.21 10.87
N PRO A 278 -6.86 -6.25 11.79
CA PRO A 278 -6.51 -4.88 11.45
C PRO A 278 -5.07 -4.81 10.93
N CYS A 279 -4.85 -4.05 9.86
CA CYS A 279 -3.53 -3.97 9.21
C CYS A 279 -2.95 -2.56 9.25
N GLY A 280 -3.78 -1.55 9.17
CA GLY A 280 -3.41 -0.15 9.15
C GLY A 280 -4.65 0.72 9.00
N ALA A 281 -4.44 2.01 8.75
CA ALA A 281 -5.52 2.97 8.54
C ALA A 281 -5.27 3.83 7.30
N THR A 282 -6.36 4.30 6.68
CA THR A 282 -6.31 5.25 5.57
C THR A 282 -7.13 6.47 5.92
N ALA A 283 -6.47 7.63 6.00
CA ALA A 283 -7.14 8.92 6.06
C ALA A 283 -7.38 9.44 4.64
N ILE A 284 -8.60 9.83 4.38
CA ILE A 284 -9.07 10.30 3.08
C ILE A 284 -9.68 11.69 3.23
N TRP A 285 -9.30 12.56 2.33
CA TRP A 285 -10.01 13.79 2.03
C TRP A 285 -10.63 13.68 0.63
N GLU A 286 -11.85 14.15 0.48
CA GLU A 286 -12.53 14.28 -0.82
C GLU A 286 -13.37 15.56 -0.86
N LYS A 287 -13.59 16.06 -2.08
CA LYS A 287 -14.30 17.32 -2.32
C LYS A 287 -15.81 17.17 -2.22
#